data_5902e90f5db0ffa07036f4d7952dee48
#
_entry.id   5902e90f5db0ffa07036f4d7952dee48
#
_cell.length_a   1.000
_cell.length_b   1.000
_cell.length_c   1.000
_cell.angle_alpha   90.00
_cell.angle_beta   90.00
_cell.angle_gamma   90.00
#
_symmetry.space_group_name_H-M   'P 1'
#
loop_
_entity.id
_entity.type
_entity.pdbx_description
1 polymer ?
#
loop_
_entity_poly.entity_id
_entity_poly.type
_entity_poly.pdbx_seq_one_letter_code
_entity_poly.pdbx_strand_id
1 'polypeptide(L)'
;FRVNEKNEIFFLEINFTCSVFYKDGYEGSADYILKCDGIGQAGFLKKIIDEGIARHQRRQKKYTMKGNAIAGYGIYANQHINAREVIFKGEEMAQRIVTRRYAENNWNVKEKETFRKYAYPLSKEVFLLWDDDPDGWAPQNHSCMPNTAYDGLNVVALRDIQKDEELTLD
;
A
#
# COMPACT_ATOMS: atom_id res chain seq x y z
N PHE A 1 0.33 -28.45 -5.93
CA PHE A 1 0.73 -28.49 -7.35
C PHE A 1 0.83 -29.92 -7.84
N ARG A 2 0.78 -30.10 -9.15
CA ARG A 2 1.06 -31.37 -9.85
C ARG A 2 2.17 -31.15 -10.85
N VAL A 3 2.96 -32.18 -11.09
CA VAL A 3 3.98 -32.23 -12.15
C VAL A 3 3.55 -33.30 -13.14
N ASN A 4 3.53 -32.97 -14.43
CA ASN A 4 3.25 -33.94 -15.47
C ASN A 4 4.53 -34.70 -15.93
N GLU A 5 4.39 -35.63 -16.84
CA GLU A 5 5.48 -36.43 -17.37
C GLU A 5 6.56 -35.61 -18.12
N LYS A 6 6.25 -34.34 -18.47
CA LYS A 6 7.17 -33.38 -19.10
C LYS A 6 7.87 -32.46 -18.11
N ASN A 7 7.71 -32.71 -16.80
CA ASN A 7 8.17 -31.85 -15.70
C ASN A 7 7.56 -30.44 -15.67
N GLU A 8 6.38 -30.25 -16.29
CA GLU A 8 5.64 -29.00 -16.19
C GLU A 8 4.86 -28.96 -14.88
N ILE A 9 4.94 -27.82 -14.17
CA ILE A 9 4.32 -27.62 -12.87
C ILE A 9 2.96 -26.96 -13.04
N PHE A 10 1.92 -27.61 -12.54
CA PHE A 10 0.56 -27.08 -12.52
C PHE A 10 0.18 -26.68 -11.10
N PHE A 11 -0.22 -25.43 -10.92
CA PHE A 11 -0.82 -24.95 -9.69
C PHE A 11 -2.23 -25.57 -9.53
N LEU A 12 -2.53 -26.07 -8.35
CA LEU A 12 -3.86 -26.61 -8.02
C LEU A 12 -4.63 -25.71 -7.07
N GLU A 13 -4.05 -25.48 -5.90
CA GLU A 13 -4.69 -24.73 -4.82
C GLU A 13 -3.67 -24.22 -3.83
N ILE A 14 -4.03 -23.23 -3.03
CA ILE A 14 -3.29 -22.80 -1.84
C ILE A 14 -4.06 -23.24 -0.60
N ASN A 15 -3.42 -24.03 0.25
CA ASN A 15 -3.89 -24.28 1.60
C ASN A 15 -3.36 -23.19 2.52
N PHE A 16 -4.25 -22.39 3.09
CA PHE A 16 -3.90 -21.32 4.04
C PHE A 16 -3.49 -21.87 5.42
N THR A 17 -3.80 -23.13 5.70
CA THR A 17 -3.40 -23.85 6.92
C THR A 17 -2.44 -24.96 6.53
N CYS A 18 -1.15 -24.64 6.42
CA CYS A 18 -0.15 -25.70 6.24
C CYS A 18 0.23 -26.29 7.58
N SER A 19 0.26 -27.63 7.64
CA SER A 19 0.69 -28.38 8.82
C SER A 19 2.23 -28.40 8.88
N VAL A 20 2.79 -27.44 9.61
CA VAL A 20 4.24 -27.34 9.88
C VAL A 20 4.50 -27.28 11.37
N PHE A 21 5.69 -27.61 11.79
CA PHE A 21 6.15 -27.59 13.19
C PHE A 21 5.51 -28.66 14.08
N TYR A 22 5.17 -29.79 13.50
CA TYR A 22 4.76 -30.94 14.29
C TYR A 22 5.94 -31.54 15.08
N LYS A 23 5.58 -32.16 16.19
CA LYS A 23 6.54 -32.89 17.01
C LYS A 23 7.14 -34.04 16.22
N ASP A 24 8.40 -34.37 16.51
CA ASP A 24 9.09 -35.52 15.92
C ASP A 24 8.25 -36.81 16.05
N GLY A 25 8.09 -37.51 14.94
CA GLY A 25 7.25 -38.69 14.81
C GLY A 25 5.79 -38.42 14.44
N TYR A 26 5.39 -37.13 14.31
CA TYR A 26 4.06 -36.71 13.89
C TYR A 26 4.13 -35.70 12.71
N GLU A 27 5.27 -35.65 12.03
CA GLU A 27 5.53 -34.68 10.98
C GLU A 27 4.48 -34.76 9.87
N GLY A 28 4.03 -33.58 9.45
CA GLY A 28 3.22 -33.37 8.26
C GLY A 28 4.06 -33.32 6.98
N SER A 29 3.40 -33.33 5.83
CA SER A 29 4.07 -33.27 4.53
C SER A 29 5.00 -32.05 4.39
N ALA A 30 4.63 -30.90 4.96
CA ALA A 30 5.43 -29.70 4.93
C ALA A 30 6.71 -29.81 5.76
N ASP A 31 6.67 -30.52 6.92
CA ASP A 31 7.88 -30.79 7.73
C ASP A 31 8.87 -31.68 6.99
N TYR A 32 8.38 -32.70 6.26
CA TYR A 32 9.23 -33.52 5.40
C TYR A 32 9.87 -32.73 4.27
N ILE A 33 9.12 -31.85 3.61
CA ILE A 33 9.64 -30.97 2.57
C ILE A 33 10.78 -30.09 3.13
N LEU A 34 10.59 -29.48 4.29
CA LEU A 34 11.60 -28.64 4.94
C LEU A 34 12.86 -29.45 5.34
N LYS A 35 12.70 -30.70 5.75
CA LYS A 35 13.84 -31.59 6.02
C LYS A 35 14.60 -31.93 4.74
N CYS A 36 13.90 -32.26 3.66
CA CYS A 36 14.53 -32.65 2.38
C CYS A 36 15.19 -31.47 1.68
N ASP A 37 14.64 -30.26 1.80
CA ASP A 37 15.20 -29.02 1.22
C ASP A 37 16.42 -28.48 2.02
N GLY A 38 16.71 -29.06 3.18
CA GLY A 38 17.81 -28.64 4.03
C GLY A 38 17.62 -27.32 4.79
N ILE A 39 16.50 -26.64 4.58
CA ILE A 39 16.17 -25.39 5.28
C ILE A 39 15.82 -25.66 6.74
N GLY A 40 15.09 -26.75 6.99
CA GLY A 40 14.59 -27.12 8.30
C GLY A 40 13.56 -26.11 8.84
N GLN A 41 12.99 -26.44 10.00
CA GLN A 41 11.98 -25.58 10.65
C GLN A 41 12.53 -24.21 11.05
N ALA A 42 13.74 -24.16 11.60
CA ALA A 42 14.36 -22.88 12.02
C ALA A 42 14.66 -21.96 10.83
N GLY A 43 15.17 -22.49 9.72
CA GLY A 43 15.41 -21.72 8.50
C GLY A 43 14.13 -21.22 7.86
N PHE A 44 13.06 -22.00 7.90
CA PHE A 44 11.73 -21.59 7.42
C PHE A 44 11.15 -20.44 8.27
N LEU A 45 11.20 -20.56 9.61
CA LEU A 45 10.80 -19.48 10.51
C LEU A 45 11.60 -18.20 10.25
N LYS A 46 12.91 -18.33 10.10
CA LYS A 46 13.76 -17.18 9.79
C LYS A 46 13.31 -16.50 8.50
N LYS A 47 13.03 -17.24 7.43
CA LYS A 47 12.53 -16.67 6.16
C LYS A 47 11.19 -15.94 6.33
N ILE A 48 10.26 -16.52 7.10
CA ILE A 48 8.95 -15.87 7.39
C ILE A 48 9.15 -14.56 8.14
N ILE A 49 10.01 -14.56 9.15
CA ILE A 49 10.31 -13.38 9.96
C ILE A 49 10.99 -12.30 9.10
N ASP A 50 12.03 -12.68 8.36
CA ASP A 50 12.77 -11.76 7.48
C ASP A 50 11.86 -11.12 6.44
N GLU A 51 10.98 -11.91 5.78
CA GLU A 51 10.01 -11.39 4.82
C GLU A 51 8.94 -10.52 5.50
N GLY A 52 8.48 -10.90 6.70
CA GLY A 52 7.56 -10.11 7.50
C GLY A 52 8.14 -8.73 7.84
N ILE A 53 9.39 -8.68 8.30
CA ILE A 53 10.12 -7.44 8.59
C ILE A 53 10.29 -6.62 7.32
N ALA A 54 10.77 -7.22 6.23
CA ALA A 54 10.97 -6.53 4.97
C ALA A 54 9.65 -5.96 4.41
N ARG A 55 8.54 -6.71 4.53
CA ARG A 55 7.22 -6.25 4.14
C ARG A 55 6.73 -5.09 5.01
N HIS A 56 6.94 -5.17 6.32
CA HIS A 56 6.62 -4.08 7.24
C HIS A 56 7.40 -2.82 6.89
N GLN A 57 8.71 -2.93 6.66
CA GLN A 57 9.56 -1.81 6.24
C GLN A 57 9.11 -1.19 4.91
N ARG A 58 8.78 -2.02 3.90
CA ARG A 58 8.24 -1.54 2.62
C ARG A 58 6.90 -0.81 2.75
N ARG A 59 6.10 -1.15 3.77
CA ARG A 59 4.79 -0.54 4.05
C ARG A 59 4.86 0.65 5.00
N GLN A 60 6.01 0.95 5.59
CA GLN A 60 6.13 2.13 6.46
C GLN A 60 5.88 3.40 5.65
N LYS A 61 4.86 4.12 6.07
CA LYS A 61 4.57 5.45 5.51
C LYS A 61 5.65 6.42 5.96
N LYS A 62 6.12 7.27 5.05
CA LYS A 62 7.08 8.33 5.33
C LYS A 62 6.43 9.55 5.98
N TYR A 63 5.15 9.47 6.26
CA TYR A 63 4.34 10.56 6.77
C TYR A 63 3.36 10.09 7.84
N THR A 64 2.88 11.04 8.60
CA THR A 64 1.83 10.87 9.60
C THR A 64 0.83 12.02 9.50
N MET A 65 -0.43 11.75 9.84
CA MET A 65 -1.45 12.78 9.93
C MET A 65 -1.37 13.45 11.30
N LYS A 66 -1.40 14.79 11.31
CA LYS A 66 -1.45 15.60 12.54
C LYS A 66 -2.53 16.66 12.41
N GLY A 67 -3.01 17.16 13.54
CA GLY A 67 -3.90 18.32 13.58
C GLY A 67 -3.21 19.56 12.97
N ASN A 68 -3.96 20.30 12.15
CA ASN A 68 -3.55 21.57 11.56
C ASN A 68 -4.56 22.64 11.96
N ALA A 69 -4.09 23.76 12.51
CA ALA A 69 -4.94 24.82 13.03
C ALA A 69 -5.78 25.53 11.95
N ILE A 70 -5.35 25.48 10.69
CA ILE A 70 -6.00 26.17 9.56
C ILE A 70 -6.94 25.22 8.82
N ALA A 71 -6.45 24.02 8.47
CA ALA A 71 -7.15 23.07 7.60
C ALA A 71 -7.79 21.89 8.37
N GLY A 72 -7.69 21.87 9.70
CA GLY A 72 -8.13 20.78 10.56
C GLY A 72 -7.12 19.64 10.66
N TYR A 73 -6.63 19.12 9.53
CA TYR A 73 -5.61 18.09 9.47
C TYR A 73 -4.62 18.38 8.36
N GLY A 74 -3.40 17.88 8.51
CA GLY A 74 -2.35 17.90 7.51
C GLY A 74 -1.51 16.64 7.57
N ILE A 75 -0.74 16.38 6.54
CA ILE A 75 0.21 15.28 6.47
C ILE A 75 1.61 15.85 6.69
N TYR A 76 2.36 15.24 7.58
CA TYR A 76 3.69 15.69 7.97
C TYR A 76 4.70 14.57 7.77
N ALA A 77 5.88 14.92 7.26
CA ALA A 77 6.98 13.97 7.14
C ALA A 77 7.34 13.41 8.54
N ASN A 78 7.45 12.09 8.66
CA ASN A 78 7.89 11.45 9.91
C ASN A 78 9.40 11.17 9.95
N GLN A 79 10.07 11.42 8.84
CA GLN A 79 11.51 11.28 8.63
C GLN A 79 11.98 12.28 7.58
N HIS A 80 13.29 12.42 7.37
CA HIS A 80 13.83 13.15 6.24
C HIS A 80 13.45 12.44 4.93
N ILE A 81 13.04 13.20 3.92
CA ILE A 81 12.67 12.71 2.59
C ILE A 81 13.54 13.45 1.57
N ASN A 82 14.24 12.72 0.72
CA ASN A 82 15.11 13.32 -0.28
C ASN A 82 14.30 13.84 -1.48
N ALA A 83 14.82 14.83 -2.19
CA ALA A 83 14.27 15.28 -3.45
C ALA A 83 14.07 14.11 -4.44
N ARG A 84 12.94 14.09 -5.14
CA ARG A 84 12.49 13.06 -6.08
C ARG A 84 12.15 11.70 -5.45
N GLU A 85 12.20 11.59 -4.14
CA GLU A 85 11.80 10.37 -3.45
C GLU A 85 10.28 10.18 -3.51
N VAL A 86 9.84 8.95 -3.79
CA VAL A 86 8.42 8.60 -3.78
C VAL A 86 7.92 8.54 -2.34
N ILE A 87 6.91 9.34 -2.04
CA ILE A 87 6.28 9.46 -0.72
C ILE A 87 5.04 8.58 -0.64
N PHE A 88 4.20 8.66 -1.67
CA PHE A 88 2.97 7.90 -1.79
C PHE A 88 2.94 7.16 -3.13
N LYS A 89 2.73 5.85 -3.09
CA LYS A 89 2.71 4.98 -4.27
C LYS A 89 1.29 4.74 -4.75
N GLY A 90 0.70 5.75 -5.35
CA GLY A 90 -0.67 5.69 -5.86
C GLY A 90 -0.87 4.66 -6.96
N GLU A 91 0.16 4.37 -7.76
CA GLU A 91 0.14 3.34 -8.80
C GLU A 91 -0.04 1.92 -8.24
N GLU A 92 0.43 1.69 -7.00
CA GLU A 92 0.35 0.38 -6.33
C GLU A 92 -0.91 0.25 -5.44
N MET A 93 -1.73 1.31 -5.33
CA MET A 93 -2.93 1.31 -4.50
C MET A 93 -4.15 0.87 -5.30
N ALA A 94 -5.10 0.21 -4.63
CA ALA A 94 -6.39 -0.08 -5.24
C ALA A 94 -7.11 1.23 -5.60
N GLN A 95 -7.62 1.28 -6.84
CA GLN A 95 -8.20 2.49 -7.39
C GLN A 95 -9.54 2.18 -8.04
N ARG A 96 -10.48 3.13 -7.94
CA ARG A 96 -11.76 3.07 -8.60
C ARG A 96 -11.91 4.25 -9.56
N ILE A 97 -12.19 3.94 -10.82
CA ILE A 97 -12.49 4.96 -11.82
C ILE A 97 -14.00 5.18 -11.82
N VAL A 98 -14.40 6.45 -11.68
CA VAL A 98 -15.81 6.85 -11.55
C VAL A 98 -16.07 8.03 -12.46
N THR A 99 -17.24 8.02 -13.14
CA THR A 99 -17.69 9.20 -13.88
C THR A 99 -18.46 10.15 -12.96
N ARG A 100 -18.33 11.45 -13.17
CA ARG A 100 -19.12 12.49 -12.47
C ARG A 100 -20.61 12.17 -12.50
N ARG A 101 -21.13 11.86 -13.70
CA ARG A 101 -22.55 11.54 -13.89
C ARG A 101 -22.98 10.35 -13.02
N TYR A 102 -22.15 9.31 -12.90
CA TYR A 102 -22.46 8.16 -12.06
C TYR A 102 -22.52 8.55 -10.58
N ALA A 103 -21.51 9.26 -10.09
CA ALA A 103 -21.45 9.72 -8.72
C ALA A 103 -22.64 10.62 -8.37
N GLU A 104 -22.99 11.58 -9.22
CA GLU A 104 -24.10 12.49 -9.00
C GLU A 104 -25.46 11.80 -8.99
N ASN A 105 -25.66 10.76 -9.79
CA ASN A 105 -26.96 10.09 -9.90
C ASN A 105 -27.16 8.96 -8.89
N ASN A 106 -26.10 8.32 -8.42
CA ASN A 106 -26.22 7.07 -7.67
C ASN A 106 -25.73 7.14 -6.22
N TRP A 107 -24.91 8.14 -5.89
CA TRP A 107 -24.31 8.21 -4.56
C TRP A 107 -25.13 9.05 -3.58
N ASN A 108 -25.02 8.74 -2.30
CA ASN A 108 -25.63 9.52 -1.23
C ASN A 108 -24.86 10.83 -1.00
N VAL A 109 -25.39 11.70 -0.14
CA VAL A 109 -24.84 13.04 0.14
C VAL A 109 -23.38 12.94 0.63
N LYS A 110 -23.09 12.03 1.57
CA LYS A 110 -21.75 11.88 2.16
C LYS A 110 -20.73 11.39 1.12
N GLU A 111 -21.11 10.43 0.29
CA GLU A 111 -20.25 9.94 -0.79
C GLU A 111 -19.98 11.03 -1.84
N LYS A 112 -20.97 11.85 -2.18
CA LYS A 112 -20.81 13.01 -3.07
C LYS A 112 -19.89 14.07 -2.49
N GLU A 113 -19.95 14.33 -1.20
CA GLU A 113 -19.03 15.23 -0.52
C GLU A 113 -17.59 14.71 -0.57
N THR A 114 -17.39 13.42 -0.25
CA THR A 114 -16.09 12.76 -0.36
C THR A 114 -15.55 12.83 -1.79
N PHE A 115 -16.39 12.54 -2.78
CA PHE A 115 -16.02 12.63 -4.19
C PHE A 115 -15.55 14.05 -4.58
N ARG A 116 -16.33 15.08 -4.23
CA ARG A 116 -15.96 16.47 -4.55
C ARG A 116 -14.67 16.92 -3.89
N LYS A 117 -14.37 16.38 -2.72
CA LYS A 117 -13.23 16.78 -1.92
C LYS A 117 -11.94 16.03 -2.29
N TYR A 118 -12.04 14.75 -2.66
CA TYR A 118 -10.88 13.85 -2.74
C TYR A 118 -10.71 13.15 -4.08
N ALA A 119 -11.65 13.25 -5.02
CA ALA A 119 -11.51 12.58 -6.29
C ALA A 119 -10.48 13.29 -7.19
N TYR A 120 -9.50 12.54 -7.65
CA TYR A 120 -8.47 13.05 -8.56
C TYR A 120 -9.00 13.10 -10.00
N PRO A 121 -9.00 14.27 -10.67
CA PRO A 121 -9.56 14.40 -12.00
C PRO A 121 -8.61 13.83 -13.07
N LEU A 122 -9.03 12.79 -13.78
CA LEU A 122 -8.38 12.30 -14.98
C LEU A 122 -8.85 13.09 -16.22
N SER A 123 -10.08 13.60 -16.17
CA SER A 123 -10.69 14.45 -17.18
C SER A 123 -11.84 15.25 -16.57
N LYS A 124 -12.56 16.04 -17.39
CA LYS A 124 -13.76 16.77 -16.93
C LYS A 124 -14.87 15.83 -16.41
N GLU A 125 -14.93 14.59 -16.91
CA GLU A 125 -16.01 13.64 -16.59
C GLU A 125 -15.53 12.39 -15.86
N VAL A 126 -14.22 12.10 -15.86
CA VAL A 126 -13.66 10.87 -15.30
C VAL A 126 -12.73 11.21 -14.15
N PHE A 127 -12.92 10.52 -13.06
CA PHE A 127 -12.20 10.73 -11.80
C PHE A 127 -11.69 9.41 -11.25
N LEU A 128 -10.61 9.50 -10.51
CA LEU A 128 -9.99 8.41 -9.79
C LEU A 128 -10.23 8.60 -8.29
N LEU A 129 -10.58 7.51 -7.63
CA LEU A 129 -10.64 7.42 -6.17
C LEU A 129 -9.78 6.27 -5.71
N TRP A 130 -8.99 6.49 -4.67
CA TRP A 130 -8.33 5.41 -3.96
C TRP A 130 -9.33 4.82 -2.97
N ASP A 131 -9.60 3.51 -3.10
CA ASP A 131 -10.59 2.84 -2.27
C ASP A 131 -10.04 2.55 -0.87
N ASP A 132 -10.89 2.86 0.11
CA ASP A 132 -11.08 2.23 1.40
C ASP A 132 -10.00 2.32 2.50
N ASP A 133 -8.89 3.01 2.30
CA ASP A 133 -8.01 3.29 3.44
C ASP A 133 -7.84 4.80 3.64
N PRO A 134 -8.74 5.47 4.38
CA PRO A 134 -8.57 6.88 4.73
C PRO A 134 -7.28 7.12 5.54
N ASP A 135 -6.75 6.09 6.22
CA ASP A 135 -5.45 6.14 6.88
C ASP A 135 -4.29 5.88 5.90
N GLY A 136 -4.58 5.26 4.76
CA GLY A 136 -3.65 4.99 3.68
C GLY A 136 -3.38 6.21 2.80
N TRP A 137 -4.41 7.03 2.64
CA TRP A 137 -4.41 8.22 1.80
C TRP A 137 -4.99 9.41 2.57
N ALA A 138 -4.14 10.16 3.20
CA ALA A 138 -4.55 11.38 3.85
C ALA A 138 -4.50 12.56 2.86
N PRO A 139 -5.50 13.43 2.84
CA PRO A 139 -5.50 14.60 1.97
C PRO A 139 -4.33 15.51 2.31
N GLN A 140 -3.54 15.86 1.31
CA GLN A 140 -2.53 16.89 1.43
C GLN A 140 -3.18 18.27 1.33
N ASN A 141 -2.72 19.21 2.14
CA ASN A 141 -3.16 20.57 2.04
C ASN A 141 -2.55 21.28 0.84
N HIS A 142 -3.29 22.23 0.28
CA HIS A 142 -2.80 23.06 -0.81
C HIS A 142 -1.71 24.04 -0.34
N SER A 143 -0.72 24.27 -1.20
CA SER A 143 0.25 25.37 -1.09
C SER A 143 0.60 25.88 -2.49
N CYS A 144 0.62 27.20 -2.68
CA CYS A 144 1.14 27.82 -3.90
C CYS A 144 2.66 27.66 -4.07
N MET A 145 3.34 27.15 -3.04
CA MET A 145 4.75 26.75 -3.07
C MET A 145 4.86 25.33 -2.50
N PRO A 146 4.36 24.32 -3.22
CA PRO A 146 4.29 22.96 -2.73
C PRO A 146 5.68 22.34 -2.59
N ASN A 147 5.81 21.36 -1.71
CA ASN A 147 7.01 20.55 -1.59
C ASN A 147 6.85 19.15 -2.16
N THR A 148 5.66 18.82 -2.66
CA THR A 148 5.38 17.57 -3.36
C THR A 148 4.63 17.81 -4.67
N ALA A 149 4.68 16.85 -5.58
CA ALA A 149 3.91 16.85 -6.83
C ALA A 149 3.52 15.41 -7.22
N TYR A 150 2.53 15.31 -8.10
CA TYR A 150 2.22 14.06 -8.77
C TYR A 150 3.25 13.73 -9.86
N ASP A 151 3.67 12.47 -9.90
CA ASP A 151 4.39 11.83 -10.99
C ASP A 151 3.62 10.56 -11.36
N GLY A 152 2.84 10.63 -12.44
CA GLY A 152 1.74 9.69 -12.68
C GLY A 152 0.70 9.76 -11.56
N LEU A 153 0.46 8.64 -10.89
CA LEU A 153 -0.40 8.58 -9.70
C LEU A 153 0.40 8.54 -8.38
N ASN A 154 1.72 8.53 -8.46
CA ASN A 154 2.57 8.61 -7.29
C ASN A 154 2.75 10.06 -6.84
N VAL A 155 3.02 10.27 -5.57
CA VAL A 155 3.41 11.57 -5.03
C VAL A 155 4.89 11.55 -4.72
N VAL A 156 5.63 12.51 -5.26
CA VAL A 156 7.08 12.64 -5.12
C VAL A 156 7.47 13.95 -4.44
N ALA A 157 8.60 13.95 -3.75
CA ALA A 157 9.17 15.15 -3.18
C ALA A 157 9.79 16.04 -4.27
N LEU A 158 9.45 17.33 -4.31
CA LEU A 158 10.05 18.32 -5.23
C LEU A 158 11.44 18.78 -4.77
N ARG A 159 11.70 18.72 -3.48
CA ARG A 159 12.96 19.08 -2.80
C ARG A 159 13.18 18.21 -1.60
N ASP A 160 14.29 18.35 -0.92
CA ASP A 160 14.49 17.75 0.38
C ASP A 160 13.44 18.28 1.38
N ILE A 161 12.82 17.38 2.13
CA ILE A 161 11.78 17.67 3.12
C ILE A 161 12.28 17.18 4.47
N GLN A 162 12.25 18.07 5.46
CA GLN A 162 12.71 17.74 6.78
C GLN A 162 11.62 16.99 7.57
N LYS A 163 12.05 16.22 8.56
CA LYS A 163 11.11 15.62 9.52
C LYS A 163 10.26 16.70 10.16
N ASP A 164 8.98 16.39 10.36
CA ASP A 164 7.94 17.26 10.92
C ASP A 164 7.51 18.44 10.01
N GLU A 165 8.05 18.53 8.80
CA GLU A 165 7.58 19.46 7.79
C GLU A 165 6.24 18.96 7.17
N GLU A 166 5.30 19.88 6.93
CA GLU A 166 4.04 19.56 6.29
C GLU A 166 4.25 19.25 4.81
N LEU A 167 3.63 18.17 4.34
CA LEU A 167 3.63 17.79 2.92
C LEU A 167 2.48 18.52 2.24
N THR A 168 2.78 19.31 1.24
CA THR A 168 1.79 20.15 0.54
C THR A 168 1.82 19.90 -0.96
N LEU A 169 0.67 20.06 -1.58
CA LEU A 169 0.43 19.86 -3.01
C LEU A 169 -0.21 21.13 -3.61
N ASP A 170 0.00 21.38 -4.91
CA ASP A 170 -0.70 22.43 -5.65
C ASP A 170 -2.02 21.90 -6.25
#